data_9f4805e1b50164e344aa11dd01cfda6d
#
_entry.id   9f4805e1b50164e344aa11dd01cfda6d
#
_cell.length_a   1.000
_cell.length_b   1.000
_cell.length_c   1.000
_cell.angle_alpha   90.00
_cell.angle_beta   90.00
_cell.angle_gamma   90.00
#
_symmetry.space_group_name_H-M   'P 1'
#
loop_
_entity.id
_entity.type
_entity.pdbx_description
1 polymer ?
#
loop_
_entity_poly.entity_id
_entity_poly.type
_entity_poly.pdbx_seq_one_letter_code
_entity_poly.pdbx_strand_id
1 'polypeptide(L)'
;MLELSRRALNRPEEQVGNPLWATRDELESELSDWHEPPEKTLLVDEEDGQVVGFGGVEVAKGFPHADLFGPMIVPGYRGQRLGSELLDASVAIAVEHGRHTVVGSVGPRNITGRILLEHKGFHPRGAAKAVFRLAQEEHRPAEEGPEGVEVRPGVEADLEPALGLYHDTFPEGLFPDDAWRDGLAKGTVYLAERDGRPLAFLNIDPSDRWAYQIGVVAQERSRGVGNFLLSRVLEDYWSRHPGEVLGLSVEADNTPALRLLRRQGFAPWLVLQSYELWL
;
A
#
# COMPACT_ATOMS: atom_id res chain seq x y z
N MET A 1 -17.05 6.33 9.65
CA MET A 1 -15.80 5.70 9.18
C MET A 1 -14.65 6.71 9.12
N LEU A 2 -14.70 7.77 8.33
CA LEU A 2 -13.60 8.74 8.16
C LEU A 2 -13.06 9.32 9.49
N GLU A 3 -13.93 9.65 10.43
CA GLU A 3 -13.50 10.17 11.74
C GLU A 3 -12.71 9.15 12.55
N LEU A 4 -13.09 7.86 12.47
CA LEU A 4 -12.35 6.78 13.13
C LEU A 4 -10.98 6.57 12.47
N SER A 5 -10.88 6.63 11.15
CA SER A 5 -9.60 6.58 10.43
C SER A 5 -8.69 7.76 10.83
N ARG A 6 -9.21 8.99 10.78
CA ARG A 6 -8.46 10.19 11.22
C ARG A 6 -7.96 10.08 12.66
N ARG A 7 -8.80 9.52 13.54
CA ARG A 7 -8.43 9.29 14.92
C ARG A 7 -7.27 8.30 15.03
N ALA A 8 -7.34 7.19 14.31
CA ALA A 8 -6.30 6.17 14.30
C ALA A 8 -4.96 6.72 13.76
N LEU A 9 -4.99 7.54 12.72
CA LEU A 9 -3.80 8.20 12.17
C LEU A 9 -3.09 9.11 13.18
N ASN A 10 -3.85 9.76 14.06
CA ASN A 10 -3.33 10.72 15.03
C ASN A 10 -3.02 10.11 16.41
N ARG A 11 -3.27 8.82 16.61
CA ARG A 11 -3.09 8.13 17.89
C ARG A 11 -2.29 6.85 17.70
N PRO A 12 -1.00 6.84 18.06
CA PRO A 12 -0.15 5.66 17.90
C PRO A 12 -0.69 4.37 18.52
N GLU A 13 -1.48 4.49 19.61
CA GLU A 13 -2.13 3.37 20.29
C GLU A 13 -3.38 2.83 19.57
N GLU A 14 -3.81 3.48 18.50
CA GLU A 14 -4.99 3.11 17.71
C GLU A 14 -4.64 2.84 16.23
N GLN A 15 -3.37 2.96 15.83
CA GLN A 15 -2.94 2.83 14.44
C GLN A 15 -3.19 1.43 13.88
N VAL A 16 -3.82 1.39 12.71
CA VAL A 16 -3.99 0.21 11.85
C VAL A 16 -3.44 0.52 10.46
N GLY A 17 -3.17 -0.51 9.67
CA GLY A 17 -2.63 -0.35 8.31
C GLY A 17 -3.67 0.13 7.31
N ASN A 18 -4.90 -0.32 7.45
CA ASN A 18 -6.04 0.07 6.61
C ASN A 18 -7.28 0.29 7.47
N PRO A 19 -8.08 1.32 7.16
CA PRO A 19 -7.77 2.36 6.18
C PRO A 19 -6.84 3.46 6.73
N LEU A 20 -6.24 4.22 5.81
CA LEU A 20 -5.39 5.38 6.13
C LEU A 20 -6.02 6.71 5.68
N TRP A 21 -7.36 6.81 5.68
CA TRP A 21 -8.10 7.97 5.20
C TRP A 21 -7.96 9.18 6.12
N ALA A 22 -7.36 10.25 5.61
CA ALA A 22 -7.31 11.55 6.25
C ALA A 22 -8.38 12.51 5.70
N THR A 23 -8.84 12.29 4.47
CA THR A 23 -9.81 13.12 3.77
C THR A 23 -10.99 12.30 3.22
N ARG A 24 -12.09 12.98 2.87
CA ARG A 24 -13.22 12.33 2.21
C ARG A 24 -12.84 11.84 0.82
N ASP A 25 -12.04 12.61 0.10
CA ASP A 25 -11.59 12.27 -1.25
C ASP A 25 -10.74 11.00 -1.25
N GLU A 26 -9.84 10.81 -0.25
CA GLU A 26 -9.10 9.57 -0.08
C GLU A 26 -10.03 8.36 0.15
N LEU A 27 -11.03 8.51 1.01
CA LEU A 27 -12.02 7.47 1.28
C LEU A 27 -12.84 7.14 0.03
N GLU A 28 -13.40 8.15 -0.64
CA GLU A 28 -14.25 7.94 -1.82
C GLU A 28 -13.46 7.38 -3.00
N SER A 29 -12.21 7.86 -3.21
CA SER A 29 -11.32 7.36 -4.26
C SER A 29 -10.98 5.88 -4.04
N GLU A 30 -10.49 5.52 -2.86
CA GLU A 30 -10.09 4.14 -2.56
C GLU A 30 -11.28 3.17 -2.66
N LEU A 31 -12.42 3.49 -2.04
CA LEU A 31 -13.59 2.61 -2.10
C LEU A 31 -14.18 2.48 -3.50
N SER A 32 -14.05 3.49 -4.37
CA SER A 32 -14.55 3.44 -5.75
C SER A 32 -13.70 2.54 -6.66
N ASP A 33 -12.45 2.27 -6.29
CA ASP A 33 -11.52 1.43 -7.07
C ASP A 33 -11.53 -0.04 -6.62
N TRP A 34 -12.24 -0.37 -5.54
CA TRP A 34 -12.34 -1.75 -5.07
C TRP A 34 -12.95 -2.67 -6.12
N HIS A 35 -12.33 -3.82 -6.34
CA HIS A 35 -12.82 -4.82 -7.30
C HIS A 35 -14.20 -5.37 -6.92
N GLU A 36 -14.40 -5.71 -5.64
CA GLU A 36 -15.72 -6.04 -5.11
C GLU A 36 -16.36 -4.78 -4.50
N PRO A 37 -17.66 -4.53 -4.74
CA PRO A 37 -18.34 -3.39 -4.16
C PRO A 37 -18.22 -3.34 -2.64
N PRO A 38 -17.88 -2.18 -2.03
CA PRO A 38 -17.70 -2.05 -0.58
C PRO A 38 -18.90 -2.55 0.24
N GLU A 39 -20.12 -2.48 -0.29
CA GLU A 39 -21.34 -2.96 0.36
C GLU A 39 -21.33 -4.47 0.63
N LYS A 40 -20.45 -5.23 -0.04
CA LYS A 40 -20.31 -6.68 0.15
C LYS A 40 -19.18 -7.04 1.11
N THR A 41 -18.20 -6.16 1.27
CA THR A 41 -16.93 -6.50 1.92
C THR A 41 -16.57 -5.57 3.08
N LEU A 42 -17.28 -4.44 3.22
CA LEU A 42 -17.15 -3.51 4.33
C LEU A 42 -18.36 -3.60 5.26
N LEU A 43 -18.10 -3.76 6.53
CA LEU A 43 -19.08 -3.94 7.60
C LEU A 43 -19.14 -2.69 8.47
N VAL A 44 -20.34 -2.28 8.84
CA VAL A 44 -20.57 -1.11 9.70
C VAL A 44 -21.50 -1.50 10.84
N ASP A 45 -21.08 -1.25 12.09
CA ASP A 45 -21.92 -1.34 13.25
C ASP A 45 -22.52 0.03 13.59
N GLU A 46 -23.83 0.06 13.76
CA GLU A 46 -24.57 1.28 14.10
C GLU A 46 -25.38 1.11 15.38
N GLU A 47 -25.39 2.15 16.21
CA GLU A 47 -26.28 2.27 17.37
C GLU A 47 -26.91 3.67 17.36
N ASP A 48 -28.23 3.73 17.48
CA ASP A 48 -29.02 4.97 17.43
C ASP A 48 -28.72 5.85 16.19
N GLY A 49 -28.47 5.22 15.03
CA GLY A 49 -28.15 5.89 13.77
C GLY A 49 -26.75 6.50 13.69
N GLN A 50 -25.87 6.11 14.62
CA GLN A 50 -24.46 6.51 14.65
C GLN A 50 -23.54 5.30 14.40
N VAL A 51 -22.55 5.48 13.55
CA VAL A 51 -21.51 4.46 13.33
C VAL A 51 -20.67 4.33 14.60
N VAL A 52 -20.74 3.16 15.24
CA VAL A 52 -19.98 2.84 16.46
C VAL A 52 -18.75 1.97 16.19
N GLY A 53 -18.70 1.33 15.01
CA GLY A 53 -17.57 0.57 14.56
C GLY A 53 -17.65 0.24 13.08
N PHE A 54 -16.52 -0.12 12.50
CA PHE A 54 -16.49 -0.70 11.14
C PHE A 54 -15.27 -1.60 10.98
N GLY A 55 -15.35 -2.50 10.01
CA GLY A 55 -14.29 -3.39 9.59
C GLY A 55 -14.65 -4.02 8.25
N GLY A 56 -13.76 -4.82 7.68
CA GLY A 56 -14.00 -5.49 6.41
C GLY A 56 -12.72 -5.99 5.78
N VAL A 57 -12.82 -6.37 4.52
CA VAL A 57 -11.68 -6.78 3.71
C VAL A 57 -11.77 -6.24 2.30
N GLU A 58 -10.65 -5.86 1.74
CA GLU A 58 -10.52 -5.70 0.31
C GLU A 58 -10.10 -7.03 -0.31
N VAL A 59 -10.79 -7.42 -1.38
CA VAL A 59 -10.55 -8.66 -2.14
C VAL A 59 -10.10 -8.33 -3.56
N ALA A 60 -8.91 -7.79 -3.68
CA ALA A 60 -8.34 -7.38 -4.96
C ALA A 60 -8.22 -8.56 -5.94
N LYS A 61 -8.48 -8.30 -7.22
CA LYS A 61 -8.45 -9.32 -8.28
C LYS A 61 -7.05 -9.91 -8.45
N GLY A 62 -6.97 -11.24 -8.53
CA GLY A 62 -5.73 -11.96 -8.80
C GLY A 62 -4.84 -12.18 -7.57
N PHE A 63 -5.11 -11.51 -6.45
CA PHE A 63 -4.35 -11.72 -5.22
C PHE A 63 -4.88 -12.93 -4.44
N PRO A 64 -4.01 -13.77 -3.87
CA PRO A 64 -4.43 -14.93 -3.06
C PRO A 64 -4.86 -14.53 -1.64
N HIS A 65 -4.64 -13.29 -1.24
CA HIS A 65 -4.99 -12.76 0.07
C HIS A 65 -6.09 -11.70 -0.01
N ALA A 66 -6.69 -11.40 1.13
CA ALA A 66 -7.52 -10.24 1.35
C ALA A 66 -6.80 -9.28 2.30
N ASP A 67 -6.91 -7.98 2.06
CA ASP A 67 -6.39 -6.95 2.95
C ASP A 67 -7.44 -6.55 3.97
N LEU A 68 -7.08 -6.63 5.25
CA LEU A 68 -7.96 -6.32 6.37
C LEU A 68 -8.10 -4.81 6.56
N PHE A 69 -9.34 -4.33 6.60
CA PHE A 69 -9.73 -2.97 6.95
C PHE A 69 -10.28 -2.93 8.38
N GLY A 70 -9.59 -2.24 9.26
CA GLY A 70 -9.94 -2.20 10.69
C GLY A 70 -9.63 -3.51 11.42
N PRO A 71 -10.50 -3.94 12.39
CA PRO A 71 -11.69 -3.25 12.88
C PRO A 71 -11.35 -1.97 13.66
N MET A 72 -12.17 -0.95 13.47
CA MET A 72 -12.08 0.32 14.22
C MET A 72 -13.35 0.54 15.02
N ILE A 73 -13.21 0.73 16.33
CA ILE A 73 -14.35 0.88 17.27
C ILE A 73 -14.25 2.21 17.99
N VAL A 74 -15.38 2.93 18.06
CA VAL A 74 -15.53 4.15 18.86
C VAL A 74 -15.18 3.83 20.32
N PRO A 75 -14.39 4.66 21.01
CA PRO A 75 -13.87 4.33 22.36
C PRO A 75 -14.91 3.91 23.38
N GLY A 76 -16.09 4.55 23.39
CA GLY A 76 -17.19 4.21 24.33
C GLY A 76 -17.81 2.83 24.12
N TYR A 77 -17.54 2.20 22.97
CA TYR A 77 -18.09 0.89 22.59
C TYR A 77 -17.03 -0.22 22.59
N ARG A 78 -15.81 0.09 23.03
CA ARG A 78 -14.74 -0.91 23.16
C ARG A 78 -14.97 -1.83 24.35
N GLY A 79 -14.39 -3.04 24.30
CA GLY A 79 -14.57 -4.03 25.37
C GLY A 79 -15.89 -4.79 25.31
N GLN A 80 -16.76 -4.52 24.33
CA GLN A 80 -18.08 -5.14 24.13
C GLN A 80 -18.08 -6.21 23.03
N ARG A 81 -16.92 -6.74 22.65
CA ARG A 81 -16.66 -7.74 21.59
C ARG A 81 -16.86 -7.27 20.15
N LEU A 82 -17.37 -6.08 19.87
CA LEU A 82 -17.62 -5.58 18.51
C LEU A 82 -16.42 -5.76 17.58
N GLY A 83 -15.22 -5.39 18.03
CA GLY A 83 -14.01 -5.58 17.21
C GLY A 83 -13.69 -7.04 16.88
N SER A 84 -14.01 -7.98 17.79
CA SER A 84 -13.85 -9.42 17.55
C SER A 84 -14.88 -9.94 16.55
N GLU A 85 -16.12 -9.48 16.64
CA GLU A 85 -17.22 -9.87 15.74
C GLU A 85 -17.00 -9.32 14.34
N LEU A 86 -16.58 -8.06 14.21
CA LEU A 86 -16.21 -7.47 12.91
C LEU A 86 -15.01 -8.19 12.27
N LEU A 87 -14.00 -8.58 13.06
CA LEU A 87 -12.86 -9.33 12.53
C LEU A 87 -13.27 -10.73 12.06
N ASP A 88 -14.11 -11.45 12.84
CA ASP A 88 -14.61 -12.77 12.45
C ASP A 88 -15.44 -12.69 11.16
N ALA A 89 -16.31 -11.70 11.05
CA ALA A 89 -17.11 -11.48 9.84
C ALA A 89 -16.23 -11.08 8.64
N SER A 90 -15.19 -10.26 8.84
CA SER A 90 -14.23 -9.91 7.80
C SER A 90 -13.47 -11.14 7.27
N VAL A 91 -13.05 -12.03 8.18
CA VAL A 91 -12.40 -13.30 7.81
C VAL A 91 -13.38 -14.21 7.04
N ALA A 92 -14.65 -14.28 7.46
CA ALA A 92 -15.68 -15.05 6.75
C ALA A 92 -15.88 -14.56 5.31
N ILE A 93 -15.92 -13.25 5.10
CA ILE A 93 -15.98 -12.64 3.76
C ILE A 93 -14.78 -13.06 2.90
N ALA A 94 -13.57 -13.03 3.45
CA ALA A 94 -12.36 -13.47 2.74
C ALA A 94 -12.47 -14.95 2.29
N VAL A 95 -12.97 -15.82 3.17
CA VAL A 95 -13.23 -17.25 2.86
C VAL A 95 -14.26 -17.39 1.74
N GLU A 96 -15.38 -16.67 1.80
CA GLU A 96 -16.43 -16.69 0.77
C GLU A 96 -15.91 -16.28 -0.61
N HIS A 97 -14.91 -15.36 -0.65
CA HIS A 97 -14.25 -14.92 -1.87
C HIS A 97 -13.04 -15.81 -2.27
N GLY A 98 -12.88 -16.98 -1.62
CA GLY A 98 -11.84 -17.98 -1.98
C GLY A 98 -10.41 -17.48 -1.70
N ARG A 99 -10.22 -16.58 -0.75
CA ARG A 99 -8.87 -16.15 -0.35
C ARG A 99 -8.22 -17.21 0.54
N HIS A 100 -6.90 -17.31 0.45
CA HIS A 100 -6.11 -18.27 1.25
C HIS A 100 -5.52 -17.64 2.51
N THR A 101 -5.45 -16.32 2.54
CA THR A 101 -4.89 -15.55 3.66
C THR A 101 -5.63 -14.23 3.83
N VAL A 102 -5.69 -13.75 5.09
CA VAL A 102 -6.05 -12.37 5.42
C VAL A 102 -4.82 -11.68 5.98
N VAL A 103 -4.50 -10.50 5.45
CA VAL A 103 -3.37 -9.68 5.88
C VAL A 103 -3.89 -8.41 6.53
N GLY A 104 -3.45 -8.12 7.75
CA GLY A 104 -3.73 -6.86 8.43
C GLY A 104 -2.46 -6.25 8.99
N SER A 105 -2.49 -4.98 9.33
CA SER A 105 -1.32 -4.33 9.93
C SER A 105 -1.74 -3.41 11.09
N VAL A 106 -0.89 -3.34 12.11
CA VAL A 106 -1.10 -2.47 13.26
C VAL A 106 0.17 -1.72 13.64
N GLY A 107 0.01 -0.53 14.19
CA GLY A 107 1.13 0.23 14.75
C GLY A 107 1.73 -0.48 15.98
N PRO A 108 3.04 -0.34 16.23
CA PRO A 108 3.73 -1.06 17.31
C PRO A 108 3.22 -0.68 18.70
N ARG A 109 2.54 0.46 18.86
CA ARG A 109 1.91 0.92 20.10
C ARG A 109 0.43 0.53 20.22
N ASN A 110 -0.18 -0.01 19.17
CA ASN A 110 -1.54 -0.53 19.20
C ASN A 110 -1.58 -1.94 19.81
N ILE A 111 -1.39 -2.00 21.14
CA ILE A 111 -1.36 -3.26 21.89
C ILE A 111 -2.70 -4.00 21.78
N THR A 112 -3.81 -3.27 21.83
CA THR A 112 -5.17 -3.86 21.76
C THR A 112 -5.41 -4.52 20.41
N GLY A 113 -5.07 -3.84 19.30
CA GLY A 113 -5.19 -4.39 17.95
C GLY A 113 -4.29 -5.62 17.76
N ARG A 114 -3.05 -5.56 18.24
CA ARG A 114 -2.12 -6.70 18.21
C ARG A 114 -2.69 -7.91 18.95
N ILE A 115 -3.13 -7.73 20.20
CA ILE A 115 -3.70 -8.82 21.01
C ILE A 115 -4.95 -9.40 20.34
N LEU A 116 -5.80 -8.58 19.75
CA LEU A 116 -6.97 -9.05 19.01
C LEU A 116 -6.57 -9.95 17.84
N LEU A 117 -5.64 -9.51 17.01
CA LEU A 117 -5.13 -10.28 15.87
C LEU A 117 -4.52 -11.62 16.33
N GLU A 118 -3.61 -11.58 17.32
CA GLU A 118 -2.95 -12.78 17.85
C GLU A 118 -3.95 -13.79 18.45
N HIS A 119 -4.96 -13.32 19.19
CA HIS A 119 -6.02 -14.18 19.73
C HIS A 119 -6.91 -14.82 18.66
N LYS A 120 -6.99 -14.20 17.47
CA LYS A 120 -7.70 -14.74 16.30
C LYS A 120 -6.81 -15.58 15.40
N GLY A 121 -5.59 -15.87 15.82
CA GLY A 121 -4.67 -16.77 15.12
C GLY A 121 -3.82 -16.09 14.04
N PHE A 122 -3.85 -14.77 13.97
CA PHE A 122 -2.92 -14.04 13.11
C PHE A 122 -1.49 -14.10 13.67
N HIS A 123 -0.52 -14.26 12.79
CA HIS A 123 0.91 -14.28 13.12
C HIS A 123 1.64 -13.11 12.47
N PRO A 124 2.72 -12.59 13.09
CA PRO A 124 3.55 -11.57 12.47
C PRO A 124 4.09 -12.01 11.10
N ARG A 125 4.02 -11.13 10.11
CA ARG A 125 4.49 -11.35 8.74
C ARG A 125 5.61 -10.38 8.40
N GLY A 126 6.80 -10.91 8.12
CA GLY A 126 7.95 -10.13 7.69
C GLY A 126 8.41 -9.07 8.71
N ALA A 127 9.27 -8.17 8.25
CA ALA A 127 9.74 -7.03 9.01
C ALA A 127 8.66 -5.93 9.12
N ALA A 128 8.77 -5.09 10.15
CA ALA A 128 7.93 -3.90 10.24
C ALA A 128 8.18 -2.98 9.03
N LYS A 129 7.12 -2.34 8.54
CA LYS A 129 7.17 -1.40 7.43
C LYS A 129 7.13 0.05 7.93
N ALA A 130 8.04 0.86 7.43
CA ALA A 130 7.99 2.30 7.59
C ALA A 130 7.20 2.88 6.42
N VAL A 131 6.15 3.64 6.73
CA VAL A 131 5.29 4.33 5.77
C VAL A 131 5.75 5.77 5.66
N PHE A 132 5.84 6.24 4.43
CA PHE A 132 6.28 7.59 4.10
C PHE A 132 5.21 8.29 3.27
N ARG A 133 5.17 9.62 3.37
CA ARG A 133 4.37 10.50 2.50
C ARG A 133 5.23 11.59 1.90
N LEU A 134 4.81 12.08 0.74
CA LEU A 134 5.45 13.19 0.05
C LEU A 134 4.37 14.09 -0.56
N ALA A 135 4.37 15.35 -0.16
CA ALA A 135 3.60 16.41 -0.82
C ALA A 135 4.42 16.98 -2.00
N GLN A 136 3.73 17.46 -3.03
CA GLN A 136 4.38 17.96 -4.24
C GLN A 136 5.42 19.05 -3.96
N GLU A 137 5.13 19.96 -3.05
CA GLU A 137 6.01 21.07 -2.66
C GLU A 137 7.27 20.65 -1.90
N GLU A 138 7.28 19.45 -1.34
CA GLU A 138 8.42 18.89 -0.61
C GLU A 138 9.34 18.05 -1.51
N HIS A 139 8.91 17.79 -2.75
CA HIS A 139 9.68 17.00 -3.72
C HIS A 139 11.02 17.67 -4.04
N ARG A 140 12.05 16.85 -4.06
CA ARG A 140 13.42 17.24 -4.40
C ARG A 140 13.86 16.48 -5.66
N PRO A 141 13.57 17.02 -6.85
CA PRO A 141 13.82 16.33 -8.09
C PRO A 141 15.31 16.05 -8.32
N ALA A 142 15.59 14.95 -9.00
CA ALA A 142 16.93 14.67 -9.49
C ALA A 142 17.20 15.55 -10.73
N GLU A 143 18.19 16.43 -10.66
CA GLU A 143 18.53 17.35 -11.75
C GLU A 143 18.97 16.59 -13.01
N GLU A 144 19.82 15.56 -12.84
CA GLU A 144 20.35 14.75 -13.93
C GLU A 144 20.20 13.25 -13.64
N GLY A 145 19.99 12.48 -14.71
CA GLY A 145 19.98 11.02 -14.69
C GLY A 145 21.35 10.42 -15.01
N PRO A 146 21.53 9.12 -14.74
CA PRO A 146 22.70 8.39 -15.21
C PRO A 146 22.79 8.42 -16.75
N GLU A 147 24.00 8.45 -17.28
CA GLU A 147 24.25 8.52 -18.74
C GLU A 147 23.48 7.44 -19.51
N GLY A 148 22.77 7.87 -20.55
CA GLY A 148 22.00 7.01 -21.45
C GLY A 148 20.77 6.37 -20.81
N VAL A 149 20.36 6.75 -19.58
CA VAL A 149 19.14 6.23 -18.94
C VAL A 149 17.95 7.12 -19.29
N GLU A 150 16.92 6.52 -19.83
CA GLU A 150 15.63 7.14 -20.12
C GLU A 150 14.54 6.55 -19.20
N VAL A 151 13.52 7.36 -18.86
CA VAL A 151 12.35 6.93 -18.09
C VAL A 151 11.10 7.15 -18.93
N ARG A 152 10.27 6.12 -19.02
CA ARG A 152 9.00 6.18 -19.73
C ARG A 152 7.92 5.33 -19.07
N PRO A 153 6.64 5.59 -19.31
CA PRO A 153 5.58 4.64 -19.04
C PRO A 153 5.84 3.33 -19.79
N GLY A 154 5.56 2.21 -19.16
CA GLY A 154 5.57 0.90 -19.78
C GLY A 154 4.35 0.72 -20.70
N VAL A 155 4.50 -0.15 -21.68
CA VAL A 155 3.44 -0.55 -22.61
C VAL A 155 3.26 -2.07 -22.58
N GLU A 156 2.18 -2.61 -23.17
CA GLU A 156 1.88 -4.05 -23.14
C GLU A 156 3.05 -4.93 -23.62
N ALA A 157 3.83 -4.45 -24.60
CA ALA A 157 5.00 -5.16 -25.11
C ALA A 157 6.14 -5.30 -24.07
N ASP A 158 6.11 -4.52 -23.00
CA ASP A 158 7.09 -4.58 -21.92
C ASP A 158 6.76 -5.64 -20.87
N LEU A 159 5.63 -6.36 -20.97
CA LEU A 159 5.16 -7.29 -19.93
C LEU A 159 6.23 -8.32 -19.55
N GLU A 160 6.75 -9.07 -20.51
CA GLU A 160 7.76 -10.11 -20.24
C GLU A 160 9.07 -9.52 -19.65
N PRO A 161 9.66 -8.45 -20.22
CA PRO A 161 10.82 -7.79 -19.62
C PRO A 161 10.55 -7.24 -18.20
N ALA A 162 9.36 -6.66 -17.95
CA ALA A 162 8.99 -6.12 -16.63
C ALA A 162 8.79 -7.23 -15.59
N LEU A 163 8.13 -8.32 -15.95
CA LEU A 163 7.98 -9.51 -15.09
C LEU A 163 9.35 -10.12 -14.76
N GLY A 164 10.23 -10.30 -15.74
CA GLY A 164 11.59 -10.78 -15.49
C GLY A 164 12.35 -9.91 -14.50
N LEU A 165 12.28 -8.59 -14.68
CA LEU A 165 12.89 -7.63 -13.78
C LEU A 165 12.26 -7.66 -12.37
N TYR A 166 10.94 -7.83 -12.29
CA TYR A 166 10.23 -7.97 -11.02
C TYR A 166 10.67 -9.21 -10.24
N HIS A 167 10.66 -10.38 -10.86
CA HIS A 167 11.07 -11.63 -10.21
C HIS A 167 12.54 -11.63 -9.80
N ASP A 168 13.44 -11.02 -10.58
CA ASP A 168 14.85 -10.84 -10.22
C ASP A 168 15.03 -9.90 -9.00
N THR A 169 14.13 -8.96 -8.82
CA THR A 169 14.22 -7.94 -7.77
C THR A 169 13.46 -8.36 -6.50
N PHE A 170 12.34 -9.04 -6.67
CA PHE A 170 11.44 -9.52 -5.63
C PHE A 170 11.14 -11.02 -5.83
N PRO A 171 12.11 -11.92 -5.54
CA PRO A 171 11.95 -13.35 -5.80
C PRO A 171 10.82 -14.00 -4.99
N GLU A 172 10.43 -13.41 -3.86
CA GLU A 172 9.28 -13.84 -3.04
C GLU A 172 8.06 -12.95 -3.23
N GLY A 173 8.09 -12.11 -4.26
CA GLY A 173 7.00 -11.18 -4.56
C GLY A 173 5.74 -11.90 -5.00
N LEU A 174 4.59 -11.47 -4.47
CA LEU A 174 3.28 -12.06 -4.74
C LEU A 174 2.41 -11.17 -5.63
N PHE A 175 2.99 -10.19 -6.33
CA PHE A 175 2.23 -9.33 -7.22
C PHE A 175 1.86 -10.12 -8.49
N PRO A 176 0.57 -10.31 -8.79
CA PRO A 176 0.14 -11.19 -9.88
C PRO A 176 0.52 -10.66 -11.26
N ASP A 177 0.79 -11.56 -12.21
CA ASP A 177 1.08 -11.21 -13.60
C ASP A 177 -0.06 -10.41 -14.26
N ASP A 178 -1.32 -10.73 -13.90
CA ASP A 178 -2.48 -9.98 -14.39
C ASP A 178 -2.49 -8.53 -13.89
N ALA A 179 -2.06 -8.28 -12.64
CA ALA A 179 -1.95 -6.91 -12.13
C ALA A 179 -0.84 -6.12 -12.85
N TRP A 180 0.25 -6.79 -13.27
CA TRP A 180 1.25 -6.18 -14.14
C TRP A 180 0.68 -5.78 -15.49
N ARG A 181 -0.09 -6.68 -16.12
CA ARG A 181 -0.75 -6.40 -17.41
C ARG A 181 -1.71 -5.22 -17.31
N ASP A 182 -2.53 -5.21 -16.26
CA ASP A 182 -3.48 -4.12 -16.00
C ASP A 182 -2.73 -2.79 -15.75
N GLY A 183 -1.64 -2.81 -14.97
CA GLY A 183 -0.81 -1.64 -14.71
C GLY A 183 -0.15 -1.08 -15.98
N LEU A 184 0.36 -1.94 -16.87
CA LEU A 184 0.90 -1.52 -18.15
C LEU A 184 -0.18 -0.91 -19.05
N ALA A 185 -1.37 -1.53 -19.10
CA ALA A 185 -2.50 -1.02 -19.87
C ALA A 185 -3.01 0.34 -19.34
N LYS A 186 -2.99 0.56 -18.03
CA LYS A 186 -3.37 1.81 -17.37
C LYS A 186 -2.26 2.87 -17.39
N GLY A 187 -1.02 2.51 -17.77
CA GLY A 187 0.15 3.41 -17.73
C GLY A 187 0.64 3.75 -16.32
N THR A 188 0.40 2.85 -15.36
CA THR A 188 0.82 3.00 -13.95
C THR A 188 2.17 2.34 -13.65
N VAL A 189 2.69 1.56 -14.58
CA VAL A 189 4.04 0.97 -14.53
C VAL A 189 5.00 1.83 -15.35
N TYR A 190 6.12 2.21 -14.74
CA TYR A 190 7.19 2.96 -15.39
C TYR A 190 8.45 2.14 -15.44
N LEU A 191 9.22 2.32 -16.52
CA LEU A 191 10.52 1.69 -16.72
C LEU A 191 11.63 2.74 -16.85
N ALA A 192 12.77 2.47 -16.23
CA ALA A 192 14.03 3.10 -16.59
C ALA A 192 14.83 2.15 -17.45
N GLU A 193 15.31 2.59 -18.61
CA GLU A 193 16.00 1.76 -19.57
C GLU A 193 17.26 2.43 -20.12
N ARG A 194 18.19 1.61 -20.63
CA ARG A 194 19.37 2.05 -21.38
C ARG A 194 19.50 1.17 -22.61
N ASP A 195 19.59 1.79 -23.79
CA ASP A 195 19.67 1.07 -25.09
C ASP A 195 18.53 0.05 -25.27
N GLY A 196 17.31 0.40 -24.85
CA GLY A 196 16.11 -0.46 -24.90
C GLY A 196 16.10 -1.62 -23.89
N ARG A 197 17.06 -1.68 -22.96
CA ARG A 197 17.09 -2.69 -21.91
C ARG A 197 16.57 -2.14 -20.59
N PRO A 198 15.52 -2.71 -20.00
CA PRO A 198 15.01 -2.30 -18.69
C PRO A 198 16.04 -2.51 -17.57
N LEU A 199 16.26 -1.49 -16.76
CA LEU A 199 17.18 -1.47 -15.62
C LEU A 199 16.46 -1.34 -14.28
N ALA A 200 15.28 -0.71 -14.30
CA ALA A 200 14.46 -0.49 -13.11
C ALA A 200 13.00 -0.31 -13.49
N PHE A 201 12.13 -0.56 -12.54
CA PHE A 201 10.70 -0.29 -12.67
C PHE A 201 10.14 0.40 -11.43
N LEU A 202 9.01 1.06 -11.60
CA LEU A 202 8.19 1.59 -10.52
C LEU A 202 6.73 1.41 -10.88
N ASN A 203 5.93 0.88 -9.93
CA ASN A 203 4.49 0.79 -10.04
C ASN A 203 3.85 1.81 -9.10
N ILE A 204 2.95 2.65 -9.63
CA ILE A 204 2.24 3.68 -8.89
C ILE A 204 0.75 3.56 -9.21
N ASP A 205 -0.10 3.57 -8.18
CA ASP A 205 -1.54 3.62 -8.35
C ASP A 205 -2.06 5.03 -7.96
N PRO A 206 -2.60 5.78 -8.93
CA PRO A 206 -3.15 7.10 -8.66
C PRO A 206 -4.44 7.07 -7.83
N SER A 207 -5.24 6.00 -7.89
CA SER A 207 -6.49 5.89 -7.13
C SER A 207 -6.24 5.80 -5.63
N ASP A 208 -5.22 5.02 -5.25
CA ASP A 208 -4.76 4.87 -3.86
C ASP A 208 -3.79 5.98 -3.45
N ARG A 209 -3.30 6.76 -4.41
CA ARG A 209 -2.18 7.71 -4.19
C ARG A 209 -0.96 7.02 -3.60
N TRP A 210 -0.62 5.85 -4.15
CA TRP A 210 0.39 4.96 -3.57
C TRP A 210 1.39 4.46 -4.60
N ALA A 211 2.69 4.50 -4.23
CA ALA A 211 3.74 3.82 -4.96
C ALA A 211 4.00 2.45 -4.32
N TYR A 212 3.69 1.38 -5.05
CA TYR A 212 3.73 0.02 -4.51
C TYR A 212 5.11 -0.60 -4.54
N GLN A 213 5.79 -0.53 -5.68
CA GLN A 213 7.05 -1.24 -5.86
C GLN A 213 8.02 -0.40 -6.68
N ILE A 214 9.26 -0.37 -6.24
CA ILE A 214 10.39 0.13 -7.00
C ILE A 214 11.49 -0.92 -7.00
N GLY A 215 11.90 -1.39 -8.16
CA GLY A 215 12.95 -2.36 -8.34
C GLY A 215 14.06 -1.86 -9.23
N VAL A 216 15.31 -2.20 -8.91
CA VAL A 216 16.50 -1.87 -9.72
C VAL A 216 17.36 -3.13 -9.84
N VAL A 217 17.77 -3.50 -11.06
CA VAL A 217 18.69 -4.63 -11.28
C VAL A 217 19.94 -4.49 -10.41
N ALA A 218 20.45 -5.60 -9.91
CA ALA A 218 21.53 -5.61 -8.94
C ALA A 218 22.78 -4.82 -9.42
N GLN A 219 23.11 -4.92 -10.70
CA GLN A 219 24.28 -4.28 -11.33
C GLN A 219 24.18 -2.75 -11.42
N GLU A 220 22.96 -2.21 -11.40
CA GLU A 220 22.70 -0.76 -11.51
C GLU A 220 22.30 -0.13 -10.15
N ARG A 221 22.26 -0.92 -9.08
CA ARG A 221 22.02 -0.39 -7.73
C ARG A 221 23.14 0.57 -7.30
N SER A 222 22.75 1.59 -6.55
CA SER A 222 23.64 2.66 -6.07
C SER A 222 24.29 3.52 -7.17
N ARG A 223 23.84 3.43 -8.42
CA ARG A 223 24.29 4.23 -9.56
C ARG A 223 23.34 5.36 -9.94
N GLY A 224 22.35 5.66 -9.10
CA GLY A 224 21.41 6.76 -9.33
C GLY A 224 20.14 6.39 -10.11
N VAL A 225 20.07 5.21 -10.76
CA VAL A 225 18.94 4.79 -11.60
C VAL A 225 17.60 4.87 -10.85
N GLY A 226 17.51 4.29 -9.64
CA GLY A 226 16.28 4.32 -8.83
C GLY A 226 15.89 5.73 -8.39
N ASN A 227 16.87 6.61 -8.12
CA ASN A 227 16.61 8.01 -7.77
C ASN A 227 16.06 8.80 -8.95
N PHE A 228 16.63 8.57 -10.13
CA PHE A 228 16.18 9.21 -11.37
C PHE A 228 14.79 8.71 -11.78
N LEU A 229 14.55 7.39 -11.75
CA LEU A 229 13.24 6.80 -12.02
C LEU A 229 12.17 7.40 -11.12
N LEU A 230 12.37 7.33 -9.81
CA LEU A 230 11.39 7.85 -8.84
C LEU A 230 11.12 9.33 -9.06
N SER A 231 12.16 10.14 -9.30
CA SER A 231 12.01 11.57 -9.58
C SER A 231 11.13 11.85 -10.80
N ARG A 232 11.41 11.18 -11.94
CA ARG A 232 10.65 11.37 -13.18
C ARG A 232 9.21 10.90 -13.07
N VAL A 233 8.97 9.80 -12.36
CA VAL A 233 7.62 9.30 -12.11
C VAL A 233 6.84 10.27 -11.22
N LEU A 234 7.44 10.84 -10.19
CA LEU A 234 6.80 11.84 -9.33
C LEU A 234 6.46 13.12 -10.10
N GLU A 235 7.37 13.61 -10.95
CA GLU A 235 7.11 14.77 -11.82
C GLU A 235 5.92 14.50 -12.76
N ASP A 236 5.88 13.34 -13.41
CA ASP A 236 4.79 12.93 -14.29
C ASP A 236 3.48 12.73 -13.52
N TYR A 237 3.52 12.11 -12.32
CA TYR A 237 2.36 11.96 -11.45
C TYR A 237 1.71 13.30 -11.13
N TRP A 238 2.47 14.26 -10.59
CA TRP A 238 1.92 15.57 -10.23
C TRP A 238 1.56 16.46 -11.42
N SER A 239 2.09 16.20 -12.60
CA SER A 239 1.62 16.87 -13.81
C SER A 239 0.15 16.58 -14.12
N ARG A 240 -0.32 15.40 -13.69
CA ARG A 240 -1.70 14.90 -13.87
C ARG A 240 -2.56 15.01 -12.60
N HIS A 241 -1.93 14.99 -11.44
CA HIS A 241 -2.56 14.97 -10.11
C HIS A 241 -1.98 16.08 -9.21
N PRO A 242 -2.16 17.36 -9.56
CA PRO A 242 -1.52 18.47 -8.85
C PRO A 242 -2.02 18.59 -7.41
N GLY A 243 -1.07 18.76 -6.47
CA GLY A 243 -1.36 18.97 -5.06
C GLY A 243 -1.70 17.71 -4.25
N GLU A 244 -1.72 16.53 -4.88
CA GLU A 244 -1.94 15.29 -4.15
C GLU A 244 -0.71 14.86 -3.34
N VAL A 245 -0.97 14.20 -2.21
CA VAL A 245 0.07 13.59 -1.36
C VAL A 245 0.20 12.12 -1.73
N LEU A 246 1.42 11.70 -2.07
CA LEU A 246 1.72 10.31 -2.42
C LEU A 246 2.29 9.57 -1.22
N GLY A 247 1.81 8.33 -1.01
CA GLY A 247 2.28 7.40 0.00
C GLY A 247 3.13 6.27 -0.57
N LEU A 248 3.95 5.66 0.27
CA LEU A 248 4.59 4.38 0.01
C LEU A 248 5.06 3.74 1.33
N SER A 249 5.37 2.46 1.28
CA SER A 249 5.96 1.76 2.42
C SER A 249 7.21 0.97 2.02
N VAL A 250 8.16 0.90 2.95
CA VAL A 250 9.38 0.07 2.81
C VAL A 250 9.63 -0.66 4.11
N GLU A 251 10.33 -1.77 4.07
CA GLU A 251 10.82 -2.41 5.29
C GLU A 251 11.67 -1.44 6.10
N ALA A 252 11.45 -1.41 7.41
CA ALA A 252 12.04 -0.40 8.30
C ALA A 252 13.57 -0.49 8.41
N ASP A 253 14.16 -1.62 8.02
CA ASP A 253 15.59 -1.90 7.94
C ASP A 253 16.19 -1.76 6.53
N ASN A 254 15.37 -1.54 5.49
CA ASN A 254 15.82 -1.33 4.12
C ASN A 254 16.54 0.01 3.95
N THR A 255 17.78 0.07 4.44
CA THR A 255 18.61 1.28 4.43
C THR A 255 18.77 1.92 3.03
N PRO A 256 18.98 1.17 1.92
CA PRO A 256 19.03 1.76 0.58
C PRO A 256 17.76 2.49 0.19
N ALA A 257 16.58 1.87 0.39
CA ALA A 257 15.30 2.49 0.10
C ALA A 257 15.05 3.73 0.97
N LEU A 258 15.32 3.63 2.28
CA LEU A 258 15.18 4.77 3.21
C LEU A 258 16.04 5.99 2.80
N ARG A 259 17.25 5.75 2.26
CA ARG A 259 18.10 6.84 1.73
C ARG A 259 17.51 7.45 0.46
N LEU A 260 16.99 6.61 -0.44
CA LEU A 260 16.34 7.05 -1.67
C LEU A 260 15.16 7.97 -1.34
N LEU A 261 14.26 7.54 -0.45
CA LEU A 261 13.07 8.29 -0.07
C LEU A 261 13.42 9.66 0.53
N ARG A 262 14.37 9.70 1.45
CA ARG A 262 14.82 10.96 2.07
C ARG A 262 15.42 11.93 1.05
N ARG A 263 16.12 11.43 0.03
CA ARG A 263 16.65 12.27 -1.06
C ARG A 263 15.54 12.92 -1.86
N GLN A 264 14.45 12.21 -2.11
CA GLN A 264 13.28 12.73 -2.85
C GLN A 264 12.39 13.63 -2.00
N GLY A 265 12.64 13.76 -0.68
CA GLY A 265 11.87 14.60 0.22
C GLY A 265 10.77 13.88 1.01
N PHE A 266 10.62 12.56 0.85
CA PHE A 266 9.64 11.80 1.62
C PHE A 266 9.84 11.93 3.12
N ALA A 267 8.77 12.26 3.84
CA ALA A 267 8.74 12.33 5.29
C ALA A 267 8.19 11.00 5.89
N PRO A 268 8.79 10.49 6.99
CA PRO A 268 8.25 9.33 7.70
C PRO A 268 6.88 9.70 8.31
N TRP A 269 5.93 8.80 8.19
CA TRP A 269 4.57 9.00 8.68
C TRP A 269 4.15 7.99 9.74
N LEU A 270 4.22 6.70 9.44
CA LEU A 270 3.82 5.60 10.32
C LEU A 270 4.88 4.50 10.33
N VAL A 271 4.80 3.66 11.36
CA VAL A 271 5.46 2.33 11.35
C VAL A 271 4.38 1.30 11.64
N LEU A 272 4.33 0.24 10.84
CA LEU A 272 3.31 -0.80 10.92
C LEU A 272 3.97 -2.18 10.97
N GLN A 273 3.43 -3.09 11.80
CA GLN A 273 3.73 -4.51 11.75
C GLN A 273 2.60 -5.23 11.06
N SER A 274 2.91 -5.96 9.99
CA SER A 274 1.94 -6.80 9.30
C SER A 274 1.75 -8.13 10.03
N TYR A 275 0.52 -8.63 9.96
CA TYR A 275 0.08 -9.92 10.48
C TYR A 275 -0.69 -10.65 9.39
N GLU A 276 -0.61 -11.96 9.38
CA GLU A 276 -1.35 -12.80 8.45
C GLU A 276 -2.07 -13.94 9.15
N LEU A 277 -3.24 -14.29 8.64
CA LEU A 277 -4.02 -15.47 9.02
C LEU A 277 -4.15 -16.37 7.79
N TRP A 278 -3.71 -17.63 7.89
CA TRP A 278 -3.96 -18.66 6.88
C TRP A 278 -5.36 -19.24 7.11
N LEU A 279 -6.15 -19.32 6.02
CA LEU A 279 -7.56 -19.74 6.02
C LEU A 279 -7.71 -21.23 5.68
#